data_8cdf8881dd05cd0694378ccddb77e19d
#
_entry.id   8cdf8881dd05cd0694378ccddb77e19d
#
_cell.length_a   1.000
_cell.length_b   1.000
_cell.length_c   1.000
_cell.angle_alpha   90.00
_cell.angle_beta   90.00
_cell.angle_gamma   90.00
#
_symmetry.space_group_name_H-M   'P 1'
#
loop_
_entity.id
_entity.type
_entity.pdbx_description
1 polymer ?
#
loop_
_entity_poly.entity_id
_entity_poly.type
_entity_poly.pdbx_seq_one_letter_code
_entity_poly.pdbx_strand_id
1 'polypeptide(L)'
;VRLLLSSPVQNLRLSLDGVPRTGEQTADGILYQNLFPGLYTCTVTGTTAAGQAVEGDATELALLSSVEPTVFSGALPIADITVSGCVNDGAVITVDGAAVEQKPVNGVVTLPQVAVGSTIGMQYTAPWGAVTTASVQFADKTVTALAFENPVTEGGVPAAGELNTLLTAHYAAYLDALNNQDTALISGCTEEYKAALAQGVVSDTHKANLYVMGTAECNPAAIKSTGADGTARVSCYVK
;
A
#
# COMPACT_ATOMS: atom_id res chain seq x y z
N VAL A 1 -4.41 -15.94 43.00
CA VAL A 1 -5.25 -15.97 41.82
C VAL A 1 -4.39 -16.11 40.56
N ARG A 2 -5.01 -16.40 39.45
CA ARG A 2 -4.32 -16.57 38.16
C ARG A 2 -4.90 -15.60 37.13
N LEU A 3 -4.03 -15.07 36.26
CA LEU A 3 -4.38 -14.19 35.14
C LEU A 3 -3.78 -14.75 33.87
N LEU A 4 -4.58 -14.92 32.82
CA LEU A 4 -4.14 -15.27 31.49
C LEU A 4 -4.19 -14.02 30.61
N LEU A 5 -3.03 -13.55 30.18
CA LEU A 5 -2.92 -12.48 29.19
C LEU A 5 -2.91 -13.09 27.79
N SER A 6 -3.95 -12.83 27.03
CA SER A 6 -4.12 -13.33 25.65
C SER A 6 -4.33 -12.17 24.71
N SER A 7 -3.41 -11.99 23.78
CA SER A 7 -3.47 -10.94 22.74
C SER A 7 -2.74 -11.42 21.49
N PRO A 8 -3.13 -10.98 20.30
CA PRO A 8 -2.52 -11.42 19.05
C PRO A 8 -1.11 -10.87 18.80
N VAL A 9 -0.65 -9.87 19.59
CA VAL A 9 0.69 -9.29 19.41
C VAL A 9 1.78 -10.14 20.07
N GLN A 10 3.02 -9.93 19.64
CA GLN A 10 4.20 -10.63 20.15
C GLN A 10 4.84 -9.90 21.33
N ASN A 11 5.75 -10.57 22.03
CA ASN A 11 6.55 -9.99 23.13
C ASN A 11 5.70 -9.31 24.20
N LEU A 12 4.54 -9.88 24.49
CA LEU A 12 3.61 -9.37 25.50
C LEU A 12 4.28 -9.24 26.85
N ARG A 13 4.02 -8.12 27.52
CA ARG A 13 4.41 -7.85 28.91
C ARG A 13 3.26 -7.23 29.66
N LEU A 14 3.13 -7.59 30.93
CA LEU A 14 2.12 -7.05 31.84
C LEU A 14 2.79 -6.33 32.98
N SER A 15 2.28 -5.15 33.32
CA SER A 15 2.53 -4.45 34.56
C SER A 15 1.24 -4.37 35.38
N LEU A 16 1.34 -4.67 36.67
CA LEU A 16 0.25 -4.49 37.63
C LEU A 16 0.68 -3.40 38.63
N ASP A 17 -0.11 -2.33 38.73
CA ASP A 17 0.18 -1.14 39.54
C ASP A 17 1.59 -0.57 39.25
N GLY A 18 1.95 -0.55 37.95
CA GLY A 18 3.27 -0.08 37.49
C GLY A 18 4.42 -1.07 37.72
N VAL A 19 4.17 -2.24 38.31
CA VAL A 19 5.19 -3.25 38.58
C VAL A 19 5.16 -4.33 37.49
N PRO A 20 6.22 -4.50 36.70
CA PRO A 20 6.31 -5.58 35.72
C PRO A 20 6.18 -6.95 36.35
N ARG A 21 5.43 -7.84 35.70
CA ARG A 21 5.23 -9.22 36.15
C ARG A 21 5.84 -10.20 35.18
N THR A 22 6.35 -11.30 35.69
CA THR A 22 6.85 -12.41 34.88
C THR A 22 5.80 -13.52 34.93
N GLY A 23 5.38 -13.96 33.73
CA GLY A 23 4.44 -15.08 33.56
C GLY A 23 5.07 -16.22 32.78
N GLU A 24 4.35 -17.32 32.71
CA GLU A 24 4.72 -18.53 31.97
C GLU A 24 4.04 -18.52 30.60
N GLN A 25 4.81 -18.74 29.52
CA GLN A 25 4.24 -18.85 28.18
C GLN A 25 3.45 -20.15 28.04
N THR A 26 2.20 -20.05 27.59
CA THR A 26 1.31 -21.18 27.32
C THR A 26 0.83 -21.13 25.86
N ALA A 27 0.07 -22.13 25.43
CA ALA A 27 -0.55 -22.15 24.12
C ALA A 27 -1.59 -21.01 23.93
N ASP A 28 -2.25 -20.59 25.01
CA ASP A 28 -3.34 -19.60 24.99
C ASP A 28 -2.87 -18.17 25.33
N GLY A 29 -1.59 -17.98 25.64
CA GLY A 29 -1.03 -16.69 26.04
C GLY A 29 -0.01 -16.78 27.15
N ILE A 30 0.10 -15.75 27.99
CA ILE A 30 1.02 -15.72 29.14
C ILE A 30 0.21 -15.86 30.43
N LEU A 31 0.50 -16.93 31.20
CA LEU A 31 -0.15 -17.21 32.46
C LEU A 31 0.67 -16.63 33.62
N TYR A 32 0.06 -15.75 34.39
CA TYR A 32 0.57 -15.19 35.62
C TYR A 32 -0.08 -15.91 36.81
N GLN A 33 0.73 -16.43 37.70
CA GLN A 33 0.27 -17.21 38.84
C GLN A 33 0.68 -16.54 40.18
N ASN A 34 0.11 -17.03 41.28
CA ASN A 34 0.42 -16.56 42.64
C ASN A 34 0.19 -15.04 42.84
N LEU A 35 -0.78 -14.47 42.12
CA LEU A 35 -1.21 -13.11 42.35
C LEU A 35 -2.15 -13.07 43.58
N PHE A 36 -2.18 -11.94 44.29
CA PHE A 36 -3.18 -11.72 45.33
C PHE A 36 -4.51 -11.29 44.70
N PRO A 37 -5.64 -11.66 45.33
CA PRO A 37 -6.92 -11.07 44.96
C PRO A 37 -6.91 -9.56 45.21
N GLY A 38 -7.48 -8.78 44.32
CA GLY A 38 -7.52 -7.32 44.48
C GLY A 38 -7.92 -6.61 43.18
N LEU A 39 -7.99 -5.29 43.25
CA LEU A 39 -8.16 -4.40 42.09
C LEU A 39 -6.77 -3.89 41.70
N TYR A 40 -6.42 -4.01 40.44
CA TYR A 40 -5.12 -3.63 39.88
C TYR A 40 -5.30 -2.69 38.71
N THR A 41 -4.40 -1.74 38.59
CA THR A 41 -4.20 -0.99 37.34
C THR A 41 -3.27 -1.78 36.42
N CYS A 42 -3.79 -2.29 35.32
CA CYS A 42 -3.08 -3.13 34.35
C CYS A 42 -2.63 -2.31 33.16
N THR A 43 -1.36 -2.45 32.78
CA THR A 43 -0.83 -1.94 31.50
C THR A 43 -0.20 -3.09 30.74
N VAL A 44 -0.49 -3.19 29.44
CA VAL A 44 0.04 -4.23 28.56
C VAL A 44 0.88 -3.57 27.47
N THR A 45 2.06 -4.10 27.22
CA THR A 45 2.88 -3.72 26.07
C THR A 45 3.15 -4.93 25.20
N GLY A 46 3.44 -4.70 23.92
CA GLY A 46 3.76 -5.77 22.97
C GLY A 46 4.34 -5.23 21.67
N THR A 47 4.50 -6.11 20.71
CA THR A 47 5.01 -5.79 19.38
C THR A 47 4.06 -6.35 18.32
N THR A 48 3.60 -5.53 17.39
CA THR A 48 2.76 -5.97 16.27
C THR A 48 3.52 -6.86 15.28
N ALA A 49 2.81 -7.52 14.36
CA ALA A 49 3.44 -8.30 13.29
C ALA A 49 4.33 -7.43 12.37
N ALA A 50 4.02 -6.15 12.22
CA ALA A 50 4.85 -5.19 11.49
C ALA A 50 6.05 -4.66 12.29
N GLY A 51 6.30 -5.18 13.51
CA GLY A 51 7.44 -4.79 14.36
C GLY A 51 7.22 -3.52 15.19
N GLN A 52 6.01 -2.97 15.21
CA GLN A 52 5.70 -1.75 15.96
C GLN A 52 5.54 -2.06 17.46
N ALA A 53 6.19 -1.28 18.31
CA ALA A 53 5.94 -1.33 19.75
C ALA A 53 4.58 -0.67 20.06
N VAL A 54 3.77 -1.36 20.85
CA VAL A 54 2.45 -0.87 21.27
C VAL A 54 2.30 -0.96 22.79
N GLU A 55 1.62 0.01 23.35
CA GLU A 55 1.25 0.06 24.75
C GLU A 55 -0.25 0.34 24.86
N GLY A 56 -0.93 -0.47 25.65
CA GLY A 56 -2.36 -0.32 25.92
C GLY A 56 -2.61 0.71 27.01
N ASP A 57 -3.80 1.28 26.99
CA ASP A 57 -4.27 2.17 28.05
C ASP A 57 -4.31 1.42 29.40
N ALA A 58 -3.99 2.16 30.45
CA ALA A 58 -4.12 1.64 31.80
C ALA A 58 -5.57 1.26 32.10
N THR A 59 -5.81 0.02 32.46
CA THR A 59 -7.15 -0.53 32.67
C THR A 59 -7.28 -1.10 34.10
N GLU A 60 -8.34 -0.77 34.80
CA GLU A 60 -8.63 -1.41 36.09
C GLU A 60 -9.13 -2.84 35.89
N LEU A 61 -8.52 -3.79 36.58
CA LEU A 61 -8.85 -5.21 36.55
C LEU A 61 -9.02 -5.77 37.95
N ALA A 62 -10.19 -6.30 38.21
CA ALA A 62 -10.45 -7.03 39.48
C ALA A 62 -10.01 -8.50 39.34
N LEU A 63 -9.02 -8.90 40.11
CA LEU A 63 -8.60 -10.30 40.20
C LEU A 63 -9.30 -10.93 41.42
N LEU A 64 -10.27 -11.78 41.13
CA LEU A 64 -11.03 -12.49 42.16
C LEU A 64 -10.53 -13.93 42.33
N SER A 65 -10.73 -14.49 43.50
CA SER A 65 -10.40 -15.89 43.75
C SER A 65 -11.31 -16.79 42.94
N SER A 66 -10.72 -17.52 41.97
CA SER A 66 -11.43 -18.39 41.02
C SER A 66 -10.59 -19.63 40.71
N VAL A 67 -11.27 -20.72 40.33
CA VAL A 67 -10.64 -21.93 39.83
C VAL A 67 -10.03 -21.69 38.46
N GLU A 68 -10.72 -20.93 37.61
CA GLU A 68 -10.24 -20.56 36.28
C GLU A 68 -9.43 -19.26 36.33
N PRO A 69 -8.43 -19.07 35.45
CA PRO A 69 -7.71 -17.81 35.35
C PRO A 69 -8.63 -16.70 34.84
N THR A 70 -8.47 -15.49 35.33
CA THR A 70 -9.07 -14.31 34.73
C THR A 70 -8.41 -14.08 33.37
N VAL A 71 -9.19 -14.00 32.28
CA VAL A 71 -8.66 -13.71 30.94
C VAL A 71 -8.66 -12.21 30.71
N PHE A 72 -7.53 -11.70 30.25
CA PHE A 72 -7.33 -10.28 29.95
C PHE A 72 -6.59 -10.13 28.62
N SER A 73 -7.09 -9.29 27.72
CA SER A 73 -6.48 -9.07 26.40
C SER A 73 -5.64 -7.79 26.30
N GLY A 74 -5.74 -6.92 27.30
CA GLY A 74 -5.20 -5.57 27.25
C GLY A 74 -6.04 -4.65 26.35
N ALA A 75 -5.90 -3.36 26.53
CA ALA A 75 -6.56 -2.35 25.70
C ALA A 75 -5.55 -1.79 24.67
N LEU A 76 -4.95 -2.68 23.86
CA LEU A 76 -3.96 -2.28 22.87
C LEU A 76 -4.58 -1.42 21.78
N PRO A 77 -3.91 -0.34 21.34
CA PRO A 77 -4.39 0.53 20.28
C PRO A 77 -4.04 -0.06 18.90
N ILE A 78 -4.58 -1.22 18.60
CA ILE A 78 -4.37 -1.95 17.34
C ILE A 78 -5.71 -2.34 16.71
N ALA A 79 -5.72 -2.51 15.40
CA ALA A 79 -6.83 -3.15 14.67
C ALA A 79 -6.34 -3.84 13.40
N ASP A 80 -7.13 -4.77 12.90
CA ASP A 80 -7.01 -5.27 11.54
C ASP A 80 -7.65 -4.23 10.61
N ILE A 81 -6.92 -3.78 9.61
CA ILE A 81 -7.39 -2.77 8.68
C ILE A 81 -7.42 -3.31 7.26
N THR A 82 -8.35 -2.78 6.47
CA THR A 82 -8.43 -3.03 5.03
C THR A 82 -8.10 -1.74 4.28
N VAL A 83 -7.16 -1.82 3.35
CA VAL A 83 -6.75 -0.67 2.53
C VAL A 83 -7.09 -0.95 1.08
N SER A 84 -7.90 -0.08 0.48
CA SER A 84 -8.30 -0.14 -0.93
C SER A 84 -7.53 0.88 -1.78
N GLY A 85 -7.72 0.84 -3.09
CA GLY A 85 -7.03 1.72 -4.02
C GLY A 85 -5.58 1.32 -4.30
N CYS A 86 -5.19 0.05 -4.01
CA CYS A 86 -3.90 -0.47 -4.41
C CYS A 86 -3.85 -0.61 -5.94
N VAL A 87 -2.74 -0.16 -6.53
CA VAL A 87 -2.58 -0.03 -7.99
C VAL A 87 -2.60 -1.38 -8.70
N ASN A 88 -1.93 -2.37 -8.13
CA ASN A 88 -1.88 -3.75 -8.64
C ASN A 88 -1.47 -4.73 -7.53
N ASP A 89 -1.58 -6.02 -7.82
CA ASP A 89 -1.24 -7.10 -6.86
C ASP A 89 0.28 -7.23 -6.60
N GLY A 90 1.11 -6.59 -7.42
CA GLY A 90 2.57 -6.53 -7.26
C GLY A 90 3.04 -5.36 -6.39
N ALA A 91 2.15 -4.47 -5.98
CA ALA A 91 2.50 -3.34 -5.13
C ALA A 91 3.01 -3.81 -3.76
N VAL A 92 4.03 -3.12 -3.27
CA VAL A 92 4.60 -3.35 -1.93
C VAL A 92 3.94 -2.37 -0.97
N ILE A 93 3.27 -2.90 0.03
CA ILE A 93 2.66 -2.09 1.09
C ILE A 93 3.68 -1.87 2.20
N THR A 94 3.71 -0.68 2.75
CA THR A 94 4.58 -0.32 3.87
C THR A 94 3.76 0.17 5.06
N VAL A 95 4.22 -0.15 6.26
CA VAL A 95 3.70 0.38 7.52
C VAL A 95 4.85 1.10 8.21
N ASP A 96 4.73 2.40 8.44
CA ASP A 96 5.78 3.29 8.95
C ASP A 96 7.10 3.17 8.16
N GLY A 97 6.98 3.00 6.84
CA GLY A 97 8.10 2.86 5.92
C GLY A 97 8.71 1.45 5.82
N ALA A 98 8.33 0.52 6.69
CA ALA A 98 8.76 -0.88 6.63
C ALA A 98 7.82 -1.69 5.72
N ALA A 99 8.38 -2.44 4.77
CA ALA A 99 7.60 -3.31 3.90
C ALA A 99 6.96 -4.46 4.70
N VAL A 100 5.69 -4.76 4.40
CA VAL A 100 4.96 -5.87 4.99
C VAL A 100 4.82 -7.02 3.98
N GLU A 101 4.58 -8.24 4.49
CA GLU A 101 4.45 -9.43 3.65
C GLU A 101 3.10 -9.50 2.90
N GLN A 102 2.07 -8.85 3.44
CA GLN A 102 0.73 -8.82 2.87
C GLN A 102 0.76 -8.12 1.52
N LYS A 103 0.13 -8.75 0.53
CA LYS A 103 0.02 -8.21 -0.83
C LYS A 103 -1.42 -7.87 -1.17
N PRO A 104 -1.64 -6.86 -1.99
CA PRO A 104 -2.96 -6.57 -2.53
C PRO A 104 -3.51 -7.74 -3.36
N VAL A 105 -4.83 -7.90 -3.30
CA VAL A 105 -5.60 -8.79 -4.18
C VAL A 105 -6.79 -8.00 -4.71
N ASN A 106 -6.90 -7.89 -6.02
CA ASN A 106 -7.94 -7.06 -6.67
C ASN A 106 -7.98 -5.60 -6.15
N GLY A 107 -6.81 -5.01 -5.92
CA GLY A 107 -6.70 -3.62 -5.46
C GLY A 107 -6.97 -3.40 -3.97
N VAL A 108 -7.05 -4.45 -3.17
CA VAL A 108 -7.34 -4.39 -1.72
C VAL A 108 -6.32 -5.21 -0.94
N VAL A 109 -5.85 -4.70 0.18
CA VAL A 109 -4.98 -5.43 1.11
C VAL A 109 -5.57 -5.41 2.52
N THR A 110 -5.47 -6.53 3.25
CA THR A 110 -5.80 -6.59 4.68
C THR A 110 -4.52 -6.69 5.48
N LEU A 111 -4.34 -5.76 6.42
CA LEU A 111 -3.19 -5.67 7.29
C LEU A 111 -3.61 -5.98 8.72
N PRO A 112 -3.11 -7.07 9.32
CA PRO A 112 -3.47 -7.43 10.68
C PRO A 112 -2.71 -6.59 11.68
N GLN A 113 -3.33 -6.31 12.81
CA GLN A 113 -2.71 -5.75 14.02
C GLN A 113 -1.92 -4.46 13.79
N VAL A 114 -2.43 -3.56 12.96
CA VAL A 114 -1.78 -2.27 12.74
C VAL A 114 -2.02 -1.37 13.96
N ALA A 115 -0.96 -0.70 14.43
CA ALA A 115 -1.05 0.24 15.53
C ALA A 115 -1.72 1.55 15.11
N VAL A 116 -2.55 2.12 15.98
CA VAL A 116 -3.10 3.46 15.78
C VAL A 116 -1.95 4.48 15.72
N GLY A 117 -2.04 5.42 14.80
CA GLY A 117 -0.97 6.38 14.51
C GLY A 117 -0.04 5.96 13.38
N SER A 118 -0.16 4.72 12.90
CA SER A 118 0.68 4.23 11.79
C SER A 118 0.37 4.91 10.48
N THR A 119 1.41 5.02 9.68
CA THR A 119 1.36 5.55 8.32
C THR A 119 1.48 4.40 7.32
N ILE A 120 0.46 4.22 6.49
CA ILE A 120 0.41 3.17 5.48
C ILE A 120 0.82 3.78 4.14
N GLY A 121 1.82 3.23 3.50
CA GLY A 121 2.30 3.63 2.19
C GLY A 121 2.21 2.48 1.18
N MET A 122 2.35 2.82 -0.09
CA MET A 122 2.43 1.85 -1.18
C MET A 122 3.56 2.24 -2.13
N GLN A 123 4.33 1.24 -2.55
CA GLN A 123 5.35 1.37 -3.59
C GLN A 123 5.01 0.43 -4.74
N TYR A 124 5.13 0.90 -5.96
CA TYR A 124 4.88 0.09 -7.15
C TYR A 124 5.77 0.54 -8.30
N THR A 125 5.87 -0.28 -9.34
CA THR A 125 6.58 0.06 -10.57
C THR A 125 5.57 0.49 -11.62
N ALA A 126 5.66 1.75 -12.03
CA ALA A 126 4.92 2.30 -13.15
C ALA A 126 5.75 2.19 -14.45
N PRO A 127 5.16 2.42 -15.63
CA PRO A 127 5.92 2.44 -16.89
C PRO A 127 7.09 3.43 -16.91
N TRP A 128 7.05 4.47 -16.09
CA TRP A 128 8.09 5.48 -15.95
C TRP A 128 9.05 5.25 -14.78
N GLY A 129 8.93 4.15 -14.05
CA GLY A 129 9.83 3.79 -12.94
C GLY A 129 9.13 3.50 -11.62
N ALA A 130 9.92 3.42 -10.57
CA ALA A 130 9.41 3.18 -9.22
C ALA A 130 8.67 4.41 -8.69
N VAL A 131 7.50 4.18 -8.10
CA VAL A 131 6.62 5.21 -7.54
C VAL A 131 6.31 4.88 -6.09
N THR A 132 6.34 5.89 -5.23
CA THR A 132 5.85 5.81 -3.84
C THR A 132 4.64 6.72 -3.72
N THR A 133 3.52 6.18 -3.24
CA THR A 133 2.29 6.97 -3.07
C THR A 133 2.37 7.88 -1.86
N ALA A 134 1.48 8.87 -1.80
CA ALA A 134 1.14 9.52 -0.56
C ALA A 134 0.64 8.48 0.45
N SER A 135 0.96 8.70 1.72
CA SER A 135 0.61 7.79 2.78
C SER A 135 -0.79 8.06 3.32
N VAL A 136 -1.45 7.01 3.78
CA VAL A 136 -2.72 7.08 4.52
C VAL A 136 -2.44 6.83 5.99
N GLN A 137 -2.98 7.67 6.87
CA GLN A 137 -2.77 7.51 8.30
C GLN A 137 -3.90 6.71 8.94
N PHE A 138 -3.55 5.70 9.72
CA PHE A 138 -4.48 4.96 10.58
C PHE A 138 -4.59 5.68 11.92
N ALA A 139 -5.51 6.65 12.01
CA ALA A 139 -5.62 7.54 13.17
C ALA A 139 -6.57 7.03 14.26
N ASP A 140 -7.50 6.14 13.96
CA ASP A 140 -8.54 5.68 14.88
C ASP A 140 -8.87 4.20 14.63
N LYS A 141 -8.80 3.37 15.69
CA LYS A 141 -9.11 1.94 15.63
C LYS A 141 -10.55 1.59 15.25
N THR A 142 -11.47 2.55 15.28
CA THR A 142 -12.85 2.37 14.81
C THR A 142 -12.98 2.52 13.30
N VAL A 143 -11.99 3.13 12.64
CA VAL A 143 -11.94 3.32 11.18
C VAL A 143 -11.04 2.26 10.57
N THR A 144 -11.59 1.08 10.33
CA THR A 144 -10.82 -0.08 9.83
C THR A 144 -10.75 -0.18 8.31
N ALA A 145 -11.44 0.68 7.57
CA ALA A 145 -11.38 0.77 6.12
C ALA A 145 -10.70 2.07 5.70
N LEU A 146 -9.56 1.94 5.03
CA LEU A 146 -8.77 3.04 4.49
C LEU A 146 -8.70 2.94 2.97
N ALA A 147 -8.31 4.02 2.29
CA ALA A 147 -8.12 4.02 0.86
C ALA A 147 -6.95 4.91 0.45
N PHE A 148 -6.16 4.44 -0.51
CA PHE A 148 -5.26 5.33 -1.24
C PHE A 148 -6.08 6.16 -2.23
N GLU A 149 -6.04 7.47 -2.08
CA GLU A 149 -6.68 8.39 -3.02
C GLU A 149 -5.69 8.73 -4.14
N ASN A 150 -6.13 8.62 -5.40
CA ASN A 150 -5.35 8.98 -6.59
C ASN A 150 -3.89 8.46 -6.58
N PRO A 151 -3.65 7.17 -6.32
CA PRO A 151 -2.31 6.66 -6.07
C PRO A 151 -1.33 6.90 -7.23
N VAL A 152 -1.82 6.96 -8.47
CA VAL A 152 -0.98 7.20 -9.66
C VAL A 152 -0.54 8.66 -9.76
N THR A 153 -1.38 9.62 -9.36
CA THR A 153 -1.06 11.05 -9.43
C THR A 153 -0.24 11.53 -8.24
N GLU A 154 -0.48 10.98 -7.05
CA GLU A 154 0.22 11.38 -5.83
C GLU A 154 1.64 10.78 -5.73
N GLY A 155 1.84 9.62 -6.34
CA GLY A 155 3.11 8.91 -6.33
C GLY A 155 4.21 9.47 -7.23
N GLY A 156 4.03 10.66 -7.78
CA GLY A 156 5.01 11.29 -8.67
C GLY A 156 4.82 10.84 -10.12
N VAL A 157 4.20 11.70 -10.90
CA VAL A 157 4.10 11.55 -12.34
C VAL A 157 5.36 12.14 -12.96
N PRO A 158 5.89 11.58 -14.07
CA PRO A 158 7.01 12.17 -14.78
C PRO A 158 6.79 13.65 -15.06
N ALA A 159 7.86 14.43 -14.99
CA ALA A 159 7.80 15.84 -15.36
C ALA A 159 7.33 15.99 -16.82
N ALA A 160 6.71 17.12 -17.14
CA ALA A 160 6.21 17.38 -18.50
C ALA A 160 7.28 17.13 -19.57
N GLY A 161 8.55 17.48 -19.30
CA GLY A 161 9.66 17.26 -20.21
C GLY A 161 9.94 15.78 -20.47
N GLU A 162 9.83 14.93 -19.46
CA GLU A 162 10.01 13.47 -19.62
C GLU A 162 8.87 12.85 -20.40
N LEU A 163 7.62 13.25 -20.13
CA LEU A 163 6.45 12.82 -20.88
C LEU A 163 6.53 13.27 -22.35
N ASN A 164 6.95 14.52 -22.59
CA ASN A 164 7.15 15.03 -23.94
C ASN A 164 8.23 14.26 -24.70
N THR A 165 9.31 13.87 -24.04
CA THR A 165 10.39 13.06 -24.62
C THR A 165 9.86 11.69 -25.03
N LEU A 166 9.12 11.00 -24.16
CA LEU A 166 8.52 9.70 -24.45
C LEU A 166 7.52 9.79 -25.60
N LEU A 167 6.65 10.80 -25.57
CA LEU A 167 5.64 11.03 -26.60
C LEU A 167 6.28 11.34 -27.96
N THR A 168 7.28 12.20 -27.98
CA THR A 168 8.03 12.56 -29.20
C THR A 168 8.71 11.33 -29.80
N ALA A 169 9.37 10.51 -28.97
CA ALA A 169 10.04 9.29 -29.43
C ALA A 169 9.03 8.28 -30.03
N HIS A 170 7.87 8.10 -29.38
CA HIS A 170 6.82 7.22 -29.90
C HIS A 170 6.28 7.69 -31.24
N TYR A 171 5.91 8.96 -31.37
CA TYR A 171 5.35 9.49 -32.62
C TYR A 171 6.39 9.56 -33.71
N ALA A 172 7.66 9.87 -33.41
CA ALA A 172 8.73 9.80 -34.41
C ALA A 172 8.86 8.39 -35.01
N ALA A 173 8.90 7.38 -34.13
CA ALA A 173 8.96 5.97 -34.53
C ALA A 173 7.73 5.55 -35.37
N TYR A 174 6.53 6.04 -35.03
CA TYR A 174 5.32 5.77 -35.79
C TYR A 174 5.33 6.45 -37.18
N LEU A 175 5.81 7.69 -37.25
CA LEU A 175 5.95 8.38 -38.54
C LEU A 175 7.01 7.72 -39.43
N ASP A 176 8.12 7.25 -38.85
CA ASP A 176 9.11 6.44 -39.55
C ASP A 176 8.51 5.14 -40.11
N ALA A 177 7.65 4.49 -39.31
CA ALA A 177 6.92 3.30 -39.76
C ALA A 177 6.00 3.60 -40.97
N LEU A 178 5.27 4.71 -40.92
CA LEU A 178 4.42 5.17 -42.07
C LEU A 178 5.25 5.50 -43.29
N ASN A 179 6.33 6.23 -43.14
CA ASN A 179 7.20 6.66 -44.26
C ASN A 179 7.91 5.48 -44.92
N ASN A 180 8.29 4.48 -44.15
CA ASN A 180 8.98 3.29 -44.66
C ASN A 180 8.06 2.10 -44.93
N GLN A 181 6.76 2.21 -44.62
CA GLN A 181 5.79 1.11 -44.71
C GLN A 181 6.22 -0.13 -43.91
N ASP A 182 6.87 0.10 -42.79
CA ASP A 182 7.46 -0.95 -41.93
C ASP A 182 6.89 -0.89 -40.52
N THR A 183 6.04 -1.85 -40.16
CA THR A 183 5.42 -1.96 -38.83
C THR A 183 6.39 -2.31 -37.73
N ALA A 184 7.59 -2.84 -38.05
CA ALA A 184 8.61 -3.18 -37.05
C ALA A 184 9.18 -1.93 -36.41
N LEU A 185 9.14 -0.78 -37.06
CA LEU A 185 9.64 0.50 -36.53
C LEU A 185 8.77 1.09 -35.43
N ILE A 186 7.52 0.64 -35.27
CA ILE A 186 6.65 1.12 -34.19
C ILE A 186 7.23 0.73 -32.84
N SER A 187 7.51 1.71 -32.01
CA SER A 187 8.08 1.51 -30.65
C SER A 187 7.54 2.52 -29.64
N GLY A 188 7.90 2.36 -28.37
CA GLY A 188 7.46 3.27 -27.29
C GLY A 188 5.98 3.13 -26.93
N CYS A 189 5.37 1.97 -27.16
CA CYS A 189 3.98 1.67 -26.84
C CYS A 189 3.81 0.20 -26.43
N THR A 190 2.62 -0.15 -25.90
CA THR A 190 2.27 -1.55 -25.60
C THR A 190 2.12 -2.38 -26.86
N GLU A 191 2.33 -3.69 -26.77
CA GLU A 191 2.17 -4.60 -27.92
C GLU A 191 0.75 -4.59 -28.49
N GLU A 192 -0.27 -4.44 -27.63
CA GLU A 192 -1.66 -4.31 -28.06
C GLU A 192 -1.87 -3.04 -28.90
N TYR A 193 -1.34 -1.89 -28.44
CA TYR A 193 -1.44 -0.63 -29.16
C TYR A 193 -0.62 -0.66 -30.45
N LYS A 194 0.57 -1.27 -30.43
CA LYS A 194 1.38 -1.51 -31.63
C LYS A 194 0.63 -2.30 -32.68
N ALA A 195 -0.06 -3.38 -32.27
CA ALA A 195 -0.86 -4.19 -33.20
C ALA A 195 -2.03 -3.39 -33.81
N ALA A 196 -2.65 -2.51 -33.04
CA ALA A 196 -3.70 -1.62 -33.57
C ALA A 196 -3.16 -0.60 -34.56
N LEU A 197 -2.04 0.05 -34.28
CA LEU A 197 -1.38 1.01 -35.17
C LEU A 197 -0.90 0.34 -36.46
N ALA A 198 -0.35 -0.87 -36.37
CA ALA A 198 0.19 -1.62 -37.51
C ALA A 198 -0.83 -1.87 -38.60
N GLN A 199 -2.12 -1.95 -38.29
CA GLN A 199 -3.20 -2.17 -39.26
C GLN A 199 -3.31 -1.05 -40.30
N GLY A 200 -2.89 0.17 -39.95
CA GLY A 200 -2.96 1.34 -40.83
C GLY A 200 -1.64 1.72 -41.52
N VAL A 201 -0.51 1.13 -41.14
CA VAL A 201 0.82 1.58 -41.60
C VAL A 201 1.04 1.31 -43.07
N VAL A 202 0.74 0.11 -43.53
CA VAL A 202 0.96 -0.28 -44.92
C VAL A 202 -0.26 0.09 -45.75
N SER A 203 -0.19 1.19 -46.47
CA SER A 203 -1.28 1.64 -47.38
C SER A 203 -0.75 2.47 -48.52
N ASP A 204 -1.48 2.46 -49.63
CA ASP A 204 -1.11 3.26 -50.82
C ASP A 204 -1.20 4.78 -50.52
N THR A 205 -2.06 5.19 -49.63
CA THR A 205 -2.15 6.58 -49.15
C THR A 205 -0.87 7.03 -48.48
N HIS A 206 -0.29 6.18 -47.62
CA HIS A 206 0.95 6.51 -46.90
C HIS A 206 2.19 6.47 -47.80
N LYS A 207 2.21 5.61 -48.83
CA LYS A 207 3.28 5.59 -49.83
C LYS A 207 3.43 6.91 -50.61
N ALA A 208 2.34 7.63 -50.80
CA ALA A 208 2.32 8.88 -51.54
C ALA A 208 2.67 10.12 -50.69
N ASN A 209 2.78 9.99 -49.38
CA ASN A 209 2.97 11.11 -48.48
C ASN A 209 4.25 10.94 -47.64
N LEU A 210 4.89 12.03 -47.29
CA LEU A 210 5.96 12.11 -46.31
C LEU A 210 5.41 12.74 -45.04
N TYR A 211 5.51 12.03 -43.94
CA TYR A 211 5.07 12.47 -42.62
C TYR A 211 6.25 13.01 -41.82
N VAL A 212 6.10 14.19 -41.26
CA VAL A 212 7.13 14.85 -40.45
C VAL A 212 6.54 15.23 -39.11
N MET A 213 7.29 14.96 -38.04
CA MET A 213 6.91 15.33 -36.69
C MET A 213 6.88 16.86 -36.53
N GLY A 214 5.79 17.39 -36.03
CA GLY A 214 5.67 18.75 -35.58
C GLY A 214 6.02 18.88 -34.09
N THR A 215 5.05 19.18 -33.27
CA THR A 215 5.22 19.31 -31.80
C THR A 215 4.40 18.25 -31.08
N ALA A 216 4.93 17.74 -29.94
CA ALA A 216 4.20 16.90 -29.02
C ALA A 216 4.29 17.52 -27.63
N GLU A 217 3.14 17.76 -27.02
CA GLU A 217 3.04 18.40 -25.71
C GLU A 217 2.10 17.60 -24.81
N CYS A 218 2.55 17.26 -23.62
CA CYS A 218 1.75 16.67 -22.56
C CYS A 218 1.30 17.72 -21.55
N ASN A 219 0.09 17.60 -21.09
CA ASN A 219 -0.41 18.39 -19.96
C ASN A 219 -0.43 17.53 -18.68
N PRO A 220 0.57 17.65 -17.79
CA PRO A 220 0.62 16.87 -16.56
C PRO A 220 -0.58 17.09 -15.64
N ALA A 221 -1.17 18.29 -15.67
CA ALA A 221 -2.36 18.62 -14.86
C ALA A 221 -3.63 17.86 -15.32
N ALA A 222 -3.61 17.28 -16.52
CA ALA A 222 -4.72 16.51 -17.07
C ALA A 222 -4.53 14.99 -16.93
N ILE A 223 -3.60 14.56 -16.08
CA ILE A 223 -3.38 13.14 -15.80
C ILE A 223 -4.58 12.56 -15.05
N LYS A 224 -5.07 11.45 -15.58
CA LYS A 224 -6.15 10.68 -14.96
C LYS A 224 -5.62 9.29 -14.61
N SER A 225 -5.83 8.88 -13.37
CA SER A 225 -5.64 7.48 -12.98
C SER A 225 -6.63 6.60 -13.75
N THR A 226 -6.17 5.46 -14.24
CA THR A 226 -7.02 4.50 -14.95
C THR A 226 -7.31 3.24 -14.16
N GLY A 227 -6.84 3.12 -12.94
CA GLY A 227 -7.21 2.00 -12.11
C GLY A 227 -6.05 1.09 -11.67
N ALA A 228 -6.40 -0.13 -11.37
CA ALA A 228 -5.60 -1.10 -10.61
C ALA A 228 -4.31 -1.62 -11.27
N ASP A 229 -3.99 -1.21 -12.49
CA ASP A 229 -2.82 -1.68 -13.24
C ASP A 229 -1.62 -0.73 -13.17
N GLY A 230 -1.73 0.37 -12.43
CA GLY A 230 -0.67 1.38 -12.33
C GLY A 230 -0.49 2.25 -13.57
N THR A 231 -1.43 2.20 -14.53
CA THR A 231 -1.38 3.07 -15.71
C THR A 231 -1.94 4.45 -15.39
N ALA A 232 -1.42 5.46 -16.08
CA ALA A 232 -1.97 6.81 -16.09
C ALA A 232 -2.31 7.22 -17.53
N ARG A 233 -3.40 7.97 -17.66
CA ARG A 233 -3.72 8.65 -18.92
C ARG A 233 -3.39 10.11 -18.80
N VAL A 234 -2.69 10.62 -19.77
CA VAL A 234 -2.36 12.04 -19.88
C VAL A 234 -2.94 12.59 -21.17
N SER A 235 -3.51 13.79 -21.12
CA SER A 235 -3.94 14.48 -22.34
C SER A 235 -2.73 15.07 -23.03
N CYS A 236 -2.53 14.68 -24.30
CA CYS A 236 -1.44 15.13 -25.12
C CYS A 236 -1.98 15.84 -26.36
N TYR A 237 -1.21 16.78 -26.87
CA TYR A 237 -1.44 17.45 -28.13
C TYR A 237 -0.27 17.19 -29.07
N VAL A 238 -0.57 16.70 -30.26
CA VAL A 238 0.43 16.39 -31.28
C VAL A 238 0.03 17.12 -32.58
N LYS A 239 0.99 17.80 -33.19
CA LYS A 239 0.87 18.47 -34.49
C LYS A 239 1.76 17.84 -35.50
#